data_69dae27a8851d1434dec54bc5d625a4b
#
_entry.id   69dae27a8851d1434dec54bc5d625a4b
#
_cell.length_a   1.000
_cell.length_b   1.000
_cell.length_c   1.000
_cell.angle_alpha   90.00
_cell.angle_beta   90.00
_cell.angle_gamma   90.00
#
_symmetry.space_group_name_H-M   'P 1'
#
loop_
_entity.id
_entity.type
_entity.pdbx_description
1 polymer ?
#
loop_
_entity_poly.entity_id
_entity_poly.type
_entity_poly.pdbx_seq_one_letter_code
_entity_poly.pdbx_strand_id
1 'polypeptide(L)' 'MLKAKLENGTIKVTNYDDGMAEGIRLIFTDKDGNESEIALDILKDTGEARAIIYKVGSDEPDECITLN' A
#
# COMPACT_ATOMS: atom_id res chain seq x y z
N MET A 1 -5.12 9.24 -9.81
CA MET A 1 -3.93 8.94 -9.01
C MET A 1 -3.38 10.19 -8.37
N LEU A 2 -3.11 10.15 -7.07
CA LEU A 2 -2.51 11.24 -6.35
C LEU A 2 -1.02 10.98 -6.13
N LYS A 3 -0.26 12.07 -6.09
CA LYS A 3 1.18 11.99 -5.86
C LYS A 3 1.60 13.18 -5.00
N ALA A 4 2.27 12.90 -3.89
CA ALA A 4 2.84 13.91 -3.01
C ALA A 4 4.36 13.90 -3.18
N LYS A 5 4.94 15.07 -3.46
CA LYS A 5 6.38 15.22 -3.58
C LYS A 5 6.91 15.85 -2.29
N LEU A 6 7.79 15.13 -1.62
CA LEU A 6 8.34 15.53 -0.33
C LEU A 6 9.83 15.82 -0.48
N GLU A 7 10.44 16.36 0.58
CA GLU A 7 11.87 16.67 0.57
C GLU A 7 12.74 15.43 0.35
N ASN A 8 12.38 14.30 0.97
CA ASN A 8 13.20 13.08 0.92
C ASN A 8 12.62 11.97 0.06
N GLY A 9 11.63 12.27 -0.78
CA GLY A 9 11.04 11.27 -1.66
C GLY A 9 9.65 11.63 -2.12
N THR A 10 8.91 10.63 -2.58
CA THR A 10 7.55 10.81 -3.06
C THR A 10 6.63 9.74 -2.49
N ILE A 11 5.35 10.09 -2.40
CA ILE A 11 4.28 9.13 -2.06
C ILE A 11 3.28 9.17 -3.21
N LYS A 12 3.01 8.01 -3.79
CA LYS A 12 2.03 7.85 -4.86
C LYS A 12 0.87 7.01 -4.36
N VAL A 13 -0.35 7.44 -4.65
CA VAL A 13 -1.57 6.72 -4.24
C VAL A 13 -2.28 6.20 -5.48
N THR A 14 -2.58 4.91 -5.50
CA THR A 14 -3.36 4.29 -6.58
C THR A 14 -4.50 3.48 -5.96
N ASN A 15 -5.59 3.35 -6.71
CA ASN A 15 -6.71 2.49 -6.33
C ASN A 15 -6.49 1.09 -6.88
N TYR A 16 -7.03 0.08 -6.23
CA TYR A 16 -7.07 -1.25 -6.81
C TYR A 16 -8.34 -2.01 -6.39
N ASP A 17 -8.69 -2.99 -7.19
CA ASP A 17 -9.79 -3.90 -6.95
C ASP A 17 -9.45 -5.19 -7.68
N ASP A 18 -9.19 -6.26 -6.92
CA ASP A 18 -8.81 -7.54 -7.49
C ASP A 18 -9.96 -8.56 -7.45
N GLY A 19 -11.19 -8.10 -7.18
CA GLY A 19 -12.37 -8.95 -7.09
C GLY A 19 -12.61 -9.51 -5.70
N MET A 20 -11.59 -9.64 -4.88
CA MET A 20 -11.69 -10.15 -3.50
C MET A 20 -11.61 -9.03 -2.48
N ALA A 21 -10.82 -8.00 -2.78
CA ALA A 21 -10.63 -6.84 -1.92
C ALA A 21 -10.55 -5.59 -2.77
N GLU A 22 -10.92 -4.46 -2.20
CA GLU A 22 -10.78 -3.16 -2.86
C GLU A 22 -10.13 -2.18 -1.90
N GLY A 23 -9.32 -1.27 -2.43
CA GLY A 23 -8.62 -0.33 -1.60
C GLY A 23 -7.65 0.55 -2.35
N ILE A 24 -6.62 0.98 -1.64
CA ILE A 24 -5.59 1.86 -2.18
C ILE A 24 -4.21 1.30 -1.86
N ARG A 25 -3.24 1.69 -2.69
CA ARG A 25 -1.82 1.44 -2.44
C ARG A 25 -1.11 2.75 -2.26
N LEU A 26 -0.29 2.83 -1.23
CA LEU A 26 0.60 3.95 -0.98
C LEU A 26 2.01 3.48 -1.33
N ILE A 27 2.57 4.04 -2.38
CA ILE A 27 3.91 3.66 -2.83
C ILE A 27 4.88 4.76 -2.46
N PHE A 28 5.85 4.42 -1.61
CA PHE A 28 6.86 5.35 -1.10
C PHE A 28 8.14 5.14 -1.87
N THR A 29 8.67 6.21 -2.48
CA THR A 29 9.96 6.15 -3.16
C THR A 29 10.88 7.15 -2.50
N ASP A 30 11.99 6.68 -1.93
CA ASP A 30 12.94 7.59 -1.29
C ASP A 30 13.83 8.26 -2.35
N LYS A 31 14.69 9.16 -1.93
CA LYS A 31 15.55 9.92 -2.86
C LYS A 31 16.58 9.06 -3.57
N ASP A 32 16.84 7.86 -3.08
CA ASP A 32 17.77 6.91 -3.70
C ASP A 32 17.06 5.93 -4.63
N GLY A 33 15.74 6.08 -4.79
CA GLY A 33 14.94 5.24 -5.69
C GLY A 33 14.42 3.96 -5.07
N ASN A 34 14.60 3.75 -3.77
CA ASN A 34 14.09 2.56 -3.09
C ASN A 34 12.59 2.70 -2.85
N GLU A 35 11.85 1.64 -3.17
CA GLU A 35 10.40 1.64 -3.02
C GLU A 35 9.94 0.73 -1.89
N SER A 36 8.95 1.20 -1.15
CA SER A 36 8.19 0.43 -0.18
C SER A 36 6.71 0.72 -0.41
N GLU A 37 5.84 -0.11 0.14
CA GLU A 37 4.41 0.00 -0.14
C GLU A 37 3.58 -0.35 1.07
N ILE A 38 2.45 0.36 1.23
CA ILE A 38 1.40 -0.02 2.18
C ILE A 38 0.11 -0.11 1.39
N ALA A 39 -0.53 -1.27 1.44
CA ALA A 39 -1.87 -1.45 0.86
C ALA A 39 -2.89 -1.39 1.98
N LEU A 40 -3.94 -0.59 1.77
CA LEU A 40 -5.06 -0.47 2.71
C LEU A 40 -6.29 -0.93 1.96
N ASP A 41 -6.90 -2.04 2.37
CA ASP A 41 -8.04 -2.60 1.64
C ASP A 41 -9.12 -3.13 2.57
N ILE A 42 -10.26 -3.46 1.95
CA ILE A 42 -11.40 -4.08 2.61
C ILE A 42 -11.78 -5.32 1.81
N LEU A 43 -11.86 -6.46 2.49
CA LEU A 43 -12.34 -7.70 1.86
C LEU A 43 -13.82 -7.56 1.55
N LYS A 44 -14.20 -7.87 0.32
CA LYS A 44 -15.57 -7.65 -0.14
C LYS A 44 -16.60 -8.58 0.50
N ASP A 45 -16.22 -9.80 0.84
CA ASP A 45 -17.14 -10.78 1.40
C ASP A 45 -17.33 -10.64 2.91
N THR A 46 -16.33 -10.22 3.65
CA THR A 46 -16.38 -10.14 5.11
C THR A 46 -16.39 -8.72 5.66
N GLY A 47 -15.94 -7.74 4.85
CA GLY A 47 -15.78 -6.37 5.33
C GLY A 47 -14.55 -6.18 6.21
N GLU A 48 -13.65 -7.17 6.30
CA GLU A 48 -12.41 -7.04 7.08
C GLU A 48 -11.51 -5.98 6.45
N ALA A 49 -11.10 -5.00 7.26
CA ALA A 49 -10.18 -3.95 6.82
C ALA A 49 -8.75 -4.35 7.19
N ARG A 50 -7.84 -4.19 6.23
CA ARG A 50 -6.45 -4.65 6.39
C ARG A 50 -5.45 -3.56 6.01
N ALA A 51 -4.30 -3.59 6.69
CA ALA A 51 -3.11 -2.85 6.27
C ALA A 51 -2.03 -3.88 5.97
N ILE A 52 -1.52 -3.86 4.73
CA ILE A 52 -0.51 -4.82 4.25
C ILE A 52 0.75 -4.06 3.93
N ILE A 53 1.86 -4.43 4.57
CA ILE A 53 3.12 -3.69 4.49
C ILE A 53 4.16 -4.48 3.71
N TYR A 54 4.77 -3.81 2.71
CA TYR A 54 5.85 -4.35 1.90
C TYR A 54 7.07 -3.46 2.09
N LYS A 55 8.11 -4.01 2.73
CA LYS A 55 9.37 -3.27 2.92
C LYS A 55 10.19 -3.27 1.64
N VAL A 56 11.20 -2.41 1.58
CA VAL A 56 12.09 -2.29 0.43
C VAL A 56 12.63 -3.65 0.02
N GLY A 57 12.49 -3.99 -1.27
CA GLY A 57 13.00 -5.23 -1.83
C GLY A 57 12.16 -6.47 -1.58
N SER A 58 11.02 -6.34 -0.91
CA SER A 58 10.15 -7.49 -0.60
C SER A 58 9.13 -7.72 -1.70
N ASP A 59 9.05 -8.94 -2.21
CA ASP A 59 8.02 -9.36 -3.17
C ASP A 59 6.78 -9.89 -2.47
N GLU A 60 6.89 -10.20 -1.18
CA GLU A 60 5.81 -10.73 -0.37
C GLU A 60 5.54 -9.79 0.80
N PRO A 61 4.32 -9.79 1.35
CA PRO A 61 4.00 -8.95 2.50
C PRO A 61 4.89 -9.27 3.71
N ASP A 62 5.47 -8.25 4.31
CA ASP A 62 6.24 -8.38 5.55
C ASP A 62 5.31 -8.42 6.75
N GLU A 63 4.19 -7.70 6.69
CA GLU A 63 3.18 -7.67 7.74
C GLU A 63 1.80 -7.50 7.13
N CYS A 64 0.80 -8.10 7.77
CA CYS A 64 -0.60 -7.90 7.43
C CYS A 64 -1.36 -7.69 8.74
N ILE A 65 -1.98 -6.53 8.90
CA ILE A 65 -2.67 -6.13 10.12
C ILE A 65 -4.16 -6.01 9.84
N THR A 66 -4.99 -6.66 10.65
CA THR A 66 -6.44 -6.50 10.60
C THR A 66 -6.81 -5.31 11.48
N LEU A 67 -7.60 -4.38 10.91
CA LEU A 67 -7.90 -3.10 11.57
C LEU A 67 -9.23 -3.10 12.32
N ASN A 68 -10.11 -4.05 12.02
CA ASN A 68 -11.45 -4.11 12.64
C ASN A 68 -11.82 -5.51 13.13
#